data_2be4ab181dd4331d56916d27598d23a1
#
_entry.id   2be4ab181dd4331d56916d27598d23a1
#
_cell.length_a   1.000
_cell.length_b   1.000
_cell.length_c   1.000
_cell.angle_alpha   90.00
_cell.angle_beta   90.00
_cell.angle_gamma   90.00
#
_symmetry.space_group_name_H-M   'P 1'
#
loop_
_entity.id
_entity.type
_entity.pdbx_description
1 polymer ?
#
loop_
_entity_poly.entity_id
_entity_poly.type
_entity_poly.pdbx_seq_one_letter_code
_entity_poly.pdbx_strand_id
1 'polypeptide(L)'
;MGWRTTGTLGVAIIWIGVITSMQRAGLSLIDNRPLSYLGVAPDSARIFSVSLLVSAVLFVLFGLYVRRVYDVHNKFFLYLLIGQIGQVIAAVSPYGKDSPWRLVHTVAAFVLAFSLPLLMRQFTITQTGKPRYRLFRGLLRLEQVTFIVGIGLFIFTKGIAPLGEALPAVGYHLWIIAVAIVAPSRRDL
;
A
#
# COMPACT_ATOMS: atom_id res chain seq x y z
N MET A 1 12.93 6.38 18.61
CA MET A 1 11.72 6.27 17.75
C MET A 1 11.26 4.82 17.78
N GLY A 2 10.03 4.53 18.23
CA GLY A 2 9.58 3.14 18.34
C GLY A 2 9.21 2.57 16.95
N TRP A 3 9.42 1.29 16.72
CA TRP A 3 9.05 0.57 15.49
C TRP A 3 7.56 0.72 15.12
N ARG A 4 6.73 1.08 16.09
CA ARG A 4 5.32 1.42 15.92
C ARG A 4 5.10 2.58 14.94
N THR A 5 5.95 3.62 14.99
CA THR A 5 5.82 4.82 14.15
C THR A 5 6.30 4.62 12.71
N THR A 6 7.00 3.53 12.41
CA THR A 6 7.48 3.27 11.04
C THR A 6 6.33 3.08 10.05
N GLY A 7 5.23 2.47 10.47
CA GLY A 7 4.04 2.32 9.62
C GLY A 7 3.43 3.66 9.22
N THR A 8 3.16 4.54 10.20
CA THR A 8 2.58 5.86 9.92
C THR A 8 3.55 6.76 9.14
N LEU A 9 4.85 6.66 9.40
CA LEU A 9 5.87 7.36 8.63
C LEU A 9 5.90 6.87 7.17
N GLY A 10 5.81 5.56 6.95
CA GLY A 10 5.72 4.97 5.61
C GLY A 10 4.51 5.49 4.83
N VAL A 11 3.34 5.56 5.49
CA VAL A 11 2.12 6.13 4.90
C VAL A 11 2.32 7.62 4.57
N ALA A 12 2.91 8.41 5.46
CA ALA A 12 3.17 9.82 5.20
C ALA A 12 4.12 10.02 4.01
N ILE A 13 5.23 9.27 3.96
CA ILE A 13 6.23 9.37 2.89
C ILE A 13 5.61 9.03 1.53
N ILE A 14 4.85 7.93 1.44
CA ILE A 14 4.26 7.53 0.15
C ILE A 14 3.25 8.56 -0.33
N TRP A 15 2.38 9.09 0.53
CA TRP A 15 1.38 10.09 0.12
C TRP A 15 2.00 11.43 -0.22
N ILE A 16 2.99 11.91 0.55
CA ILE A 16 3.75 13.12 0.20
C ILE A 16 4.43 12.93 -1.15
N GLY A 17 5.07 11.78 -1.38
CA GLY A 17 5.72 11.47 -2.64
C GLY A 17 4.75 11.42 -3.82
N VAL A 18 3.61 10.73 -3.66
CA VAL A 18 2.56 10.66 -4.70
C VAL A 18 1.99 12.04 -5.02
N ILE A 19 1.58 12.81 -4.00
CA ILE A 19 0.98 14.14 -4.19
C ILE A 19 1.98 15.10 -4.87
N THR A 20 3.23 15.13 -4.38
CA THR A 20 4.28 15.97 -4.99
C THR A 20 4.56 15.55 -6.43
N SER A 21 4.58 14.26 -6.70
CA SER A 21 4.80 13.72 -8.05
C SER A 21 3.64 14.08 -8.98
N MET A 22 2.40 13.96 -8.50
CA MET A 22 1.21 14.37 -9.26
C MET A 22 1.25 15.86 -9.64
N GLN A 23 1.58 16.72 -8.67
CA GLN A 23 1.71 18.16 -8.92
C GLN A 23 2.77 18.47 -9.98
N ARG A 24 3.95 17.83 -9.90
CA ARG A 24 5.03 18.04 -10.88
C ARG A 24 4.71 17.51 -12.28
N ALA A 25 4.02 16.38 -12.36
CA ALA A 25 3.63 15.76 -13.63
C ALA A 25 2.36 16.37 -14.24
N GLY A 26 1.70 17.31 -13.55
CA GLY A 26 0.40 17.84 -13.97
C GLY A 26 -0.67 16.75 -14.06
N LEU A 27 -0.63 15.78 -13.13
CA LEU A 27 -1.59 14.68 -13.05
C LEU A 27 -2.66 14.98 -11.99
N SER A 28 -3.92 14.72 -12.31
CA SER A 28 -5.03 14.79 -11.35
C SER A 28 -5.57 13.37 -11.04
N LEU A 29 -6.40 13.23 -10.03
CA LEU A 29 -7.09 11.96 -9.74
C LEU A 29 -8.09 11.59 -10.84
N ILE A 30 -8.55 12.57 -11.61
CA ILE A 30 -9.43 12.42 -12.77
C ILE A 30 -8.57 12.63 -14.01
N ASP A 31 -7.86 11.57 -14.43
CA ASP A 31 -6.95 11.59 -15.58
C ASP A 31 -6.98 10.21 -16.27
N ASN A 32 -6.63 10.17 -17.54
CA ASN A 32 -6.51 8.93 -18.31
C ASN A 32 -5.18 8.20 -18.06
N ARG A 33 -4.18 8.93 -17.55
CA ARG A 33 -2.87 8.37 -17.23
C ARG A 33 -2.91 7.77 -15.84
N PRO A 34 -2.48 6.51 -15.62
CA PRO A 34 -2.46 5.88 -14.31
C PRO A 34 -1.44 6.55 -13.36
N LEU A 35 -1.54 6.32 -12.04
CA LEU A 35 -0.52 6.80 -11.09
C LEU A 35 0.87 6.27 -11.40
N SER A 36 0.96 5.05 -11.92
CA SER A 36 2.21 4.44 -12.37
C SER A 36 2.93 5.25 -13.48
N TYR A 37 2.22 6.15 -14.19
CA TYR A 37 2.83 7.13 -15.10
C TYR A 37 3.81 8.07 -14.38
N LEU A 38 3.61 8.34 -13.10
CA LEU A 38 4.52 9.16 -12.29
C LEU A 38 5.95 8.61 -12.24
N GLY A 39 6.11 7.30 -12.42
CA GLY A 39 7.41 6.63 -12.47
C GLY A 39 8.17 6.80 -13.78
N VAL A 40 7.57 7.42 -14.83
CA VAL A 40 8.22 7.68 -16.11
C VAL A 40 8.22 9.17 -16.49
N ALA A 41 7.39 9.99 -15.87
CA ALA A 41 7.36 11.43 -16.13
C ALA A 41 8.66 12.08 -15.61
N PRO A 42 9.40 12.86 -16.44
CA PRO A 42 10.76 13.32 -16.11
C PRO A 42 10.86 14.05 -14.76
N ASP A 43 9.85 14.88 -14.44
CA ASP A 43 9.88 15.75 -13.26
C ASP A 43 9.41 15.04 -11.98
N SER A 44 8.83 13.86 -12.06
CA SER A 44 8.24 13.13 -10.93
C SER A 44 8.84 11.76 -10.67
N ALA A 45 9.41 11.11 -11.68
CA ALA A 45 9.83 9.70 -11.59
C ALA A 45 10.72 9.40 -10.39
N ARG A 46 11.73 10.23 -10.13
CA ARG A 46 12.64 10.03 -9.01
C ARG A 46 11.95 10.13 -7.65
N ILE A 47 11.07 11.13 -7.48
CA ILE A 47 10.35 11.36 -6.22
C ILE A 47 9.40 10.19 -5.98
N PHE A 48 8.64 9.81 -6.99
CA PHE A 48 7.70 8.68 -6.93
C PHE A 48 8.40 7.38 -6.57
N SER A 49 9.45 7.01 -7.31
CA SER A 49 10.18 5.76 -7.06
C SER A 49 10.85 5.72 -5.68
N VAL A 50 11.51 6.82 -5.28
CA VAL A 50 12.15 6.89 -3.95
C VAL A 50 11.11 6.79 -2.83
N SER A 51 9.95 7.45 -2.95
CA SER A 51 8.90 7.35 -1.93
C SER A 51 8.35 5.93 -1.81
N LEU A 52 8.17 5.20 -2.91
CA LEU A 52 7.79 3.79 -2.91
C LEU A 52 8.84 2.90 -2.25
N LEU A 53 10.13 3.08 -2.59
CA LEU A 53 11.21 2.29 -2.01
C LEU A 53 11.36 2.50 -0.51
N VAL A 54 11.37 3.75 -0.06
CA VAL A 54 11.50 4.09 1.35
C VAL A 54 10.29 3.58 2.15
N SER A 55 9.07 3.77 1.63
CA SER A 55 7.88 3.27 2.30
C SER A 55 7.84 1.75 2.37
N ALA A 56 8.33 1.02 1.36
CA ALA A 56 8.42 -0.44 1.38
C ALA A 56 9.30 -0.93 2.55
N VAL A 57 10.46 -0.33 2.76
CA VAL A 57 11.34 -0.65 3.91
C VAL A 57 10.62 -0.38 5.23
N LEU A 58 9.97 0.78 5.35
CA LEU A 58 9.24 1.17 6.57
C LEU A 58 8.06 0.24 6.87
N PHE A 59 7.36 -0.24 5.84
CA PHE A 59 6.27 -1.21 6.01
C PHE A 59 6.77 -2.59 6.43
N VAL A 60 7.94 -3.04 5.93
CA VAL A 60 8.57 -4.27 6.43
C VAL A 60 8.93 -4.13 7.92
N LEU A 61 9.55 -3.02 8.32
CA LEU A 61 9.88 -2.75 9.73
C LEU A 61 8.62 -2.71 10.60
N PHE A 62 7.55 -2.08 10.12
CA PHE A 62 6.25 -2.07 10.78
C PHE A 62 5.66 -3.48 10.89
N GLY A 63 5.76 -4.30 9.85
CA GLY A 63 5.30 -5.68 9.87
C GLY A 63 6.04 -6.55 10.87
N LEU A 64 7.35 -6.36 11.03
CA LEU A 64 8.14 -7.00 12.08
C LEU A 64 7.66 -6.60 13.48
N TYR A 65 7.34 -5.31 13.67
CA TYR A 65 6.72 -4.83 14.90
C TYR A 65 5.36 -5.48 15.16
N VAL A 66 4.48 -5.49 14.15
CA VAL A 66 3.15 -6.14 14.25
C VAL A 66 3.28 -7.61 14.61
N ARG A 67 4.20 -8.34 13.95
CA ARG A 67 4.46 -9.75 14.25
C ARG A 67 4.85 -9.96 15.71
N ARG A 68 5.68 -9.08 16.26
CA ARG A 68 6.16 -9.18 17.64
C ARG A 68 5.08 -8.87 18.68
N VAL A 69 4.18 -7.91 18.38
CA VAL A 69 3.20 -7.39 19.34
C VAL A 69 1.87 -8.15 19.29
N TYR A 70 1.48 -8.62 18.12
CA TYR A 70 0.14 -9.22 17.92
C TYR A 70 0.14 -10.74 17.77
N ASP A 71 1.30 -11.37 17.83
CA ASP A 71 1.47 -12.83 17.65
C ASP A 71 0.78 -13.34 16.37
N VAL A 72 1.05 -12.66 15.26
CA VAL A 72 0.42 -12.99 13.98
C VAL A 72 1.07 -14.20 13.32
N HIS A 73 0.27 -14.97 12.61
CA HIS A 73 0.71 -16.18 11.90
C HIS A 73 1.77 -15.85 10.82
N ASN A 74 2.66 -16.82 10.52
CA ASN A 74 3.70 -16.66 9.49
C ASN A 74 3.17 -16.24 8.11
N LYS A 75 1.93 -16.64 7.75
CA LYS A 75 1.27 -16.21 6.51
C LYS A 75 1.08 -14.69 6.42
N PHE A 76 0.87 -14.01 7.53
CA PHE A 76 0.82 -12.53 7.55
C PHE A 76 2.14 -11.95 7.03
N PHE A 77 3.27 -12.43 7.56
CA PHE A 77 4.58 -11.92 7.18
C PHE A 77 4.96 -12.30 5.74
N LEU A 78 4.55 -13.49 5.29
CA LEU A 78 4.72 -13.91 3.90
C LEU A 78 4.00 -12.96 2.93
N TYR A 79 2.72 -12.65 3.16
CA TYR A 79 1.97 -11.72 2.31
C TYR A 79 2.54 -10.30 2.37
N LEU A 80 3.02 -9.86 3.54
CA LEU A 80 3.73 -8.59 3.65
C LEU A 80 4.95 -8.56 2.73
N LEU A 81 5.84 -9.56 2.83
CA LEU A 81 7.05 -9.60 2.01
C LEU A 81 6.74 -9.67 0.51
N ILE A 82 5.77 -10.51 0.11
CA ILE A 82 5.32 -10.60 -1.29
C ILE A 82 4.84 -9.23 -1.78
N GLY A 83 4.02 -8.55 -1.00
CA GLY A 83 3.53 -7.21 -1.35
C GLY A 83 4.67 -6.18 -1.44
N GLN A 84 5.60 -6.16 -0.47
CA GLN A 84 6.70 -5.21 -0.49
C GLN A 84 7.71 -5.49 -1.61
N ILE A 85 7.96 -6.75 -1.96
CA ILE A 85 8.74 -7.10 -3.16
C ILE A 85 8.03 -6.59 -4.43
N GLY A 86 6.72 -6.79 -4.53
CA GLY A 86 5.92 -6.21 -5.62
C GLY A 86 6.06 -4.68 -5.68
N GLN A 87 5.99 -3.98 -4.54
CA GLN A 87 6.17 -2.53 -4.48
C GLN A 87 7.56 -2.09 -4.94
N VAL A 88 8.61 -2.78 -4.51
CA VAL A 88 9.99 -2.48 -4.92
C VAL A 88 10.17 -2.70 -6.43
N ILE A 89 9.68 -3.82 -6.97
CA ILE A 89 9.76 -4.10 -8.40
C ILE A 89 8.98 -3.04 -9.19
N ALA A 90 7.77 -2.69 -8.78
CA ALA A 90 7.00 -1.62 -9.41
C ALA A 90 7.71 -0.26 -9.37
N ALA A 91 8.41 0.06 -8.26
CA ALA A 91 9.14 1.31 -8.10
C ALA A 91 10.34 1.44 -9.04
N VAL A 92 11.00 0.32 -9.38
CA VAL A 92 12.21 0.32 -10.25
C VAL A 92 11.93 -0.07 -11.70
N SER A 93 10.72 -0.58 -12.00
CA SER A 93 10.31 -0.92 -13.36
C SER A 93 9.52 0.22 -13.97
N PRO A 94 10.03 0.94 -14.97
CA PRO A 94 9.29 2.06 -15.57
C PRO A 94 8.04 1.60 -16.32
N TYR A 95 6.90 2.24 -16.06
CA TYR A 95 5.64 2.02 -16.76
C TYR A 95 5.52 2.89 -17.99
N GLY A 96 6.34 2.66 -19.01
CA GLY A 96 6.25 3.34 -20.31
C GLY A 96 5.43 2.53 -21.31
N LYS A 97 4.72 3.24 -22.24
CA LYS A 97 3.90 2.57 -23.27
C LYS A 97 4.74 1.60 -24.12
N ASP A 98 5.97 1.98 -24.42
CA ASP A 98 6.92 1.20 -25.24
C ASP A 98 8.02 0.54 -24.40
N SER A 99 7.89 0.52 -23.08
CA SER A 99 8.88 -0.06 -22.17
C SER A 99 8.75 -1.59 -22.14
N PRO A 100 9.86 -2.34 -22.33
CA PRO A 100 9.87 -3.79 -22.14
C PRO A 100 9.53 -4.18 -20.69
N TRP A 101 9.71 -3.26 -19.73
CA TRP A 101 9.41 -3.44 -18.31
C TRP A 101 7.94 -3.28 -17.95
N ARG A 102 7.09 -2.84 -18.90
CA ARG A 102 5.67 -2.59 -18.64
C ARG A 102 4.95 -3.82 -18.06
N LEU A 103 5.20 -5.00 -18.60
CA LEU A 103 4.59 -6.24 -18.10
C LEU A 103 5.08 -6.55 -16.68
N VAL A 104 6.38 -6.43 -16.43
CA VAL A 104 6.98 -6.66 -15.10
C VAL A 104 6.37 -5.70 -14.08
N HIS A 105 6.28 -4.41 -14.40
CA HIS A 105 5.62 -3.40 -13.57
C HIS A 105 4.17 -3.77 -13.26
N THR A 106 3.41 -4.11 -14.30
CA THR A 106 1.98 -4.44 -14.16
C THR A 106 1.79 -5.67 -13.26
N VAL A 107 2.55 -6.74 -13.48
CA VAL A 107 2.50 -7.94 -12.64
C VAL A 107 2.88 -7.61 -11.19
N ALA A 108 3.94 -6.84 -10.98
CA ALA A 108 4.38 -6.43 -9.65
C ALA A 108 3.32 -5.57 -8.91
N ALA A 109 2.67 -4.65 -9.62
CA ALA A 109 1.57 -3.84 -9.06
C ALA A 109 0.36 -4.71 -8.68
N PHE A 110 -0.01 -5.70 -9.49
CA PHE A 110 -1.06 -6.65 -9.12
C PHE A 110 -0.66 -7.53 -7.93
N VAL A 111 0.59 -8.02 -7.89
CA VAL A 111 1.09 -8.79 -6.73
C VAL A 111 1.01 -7.97 -5.45
N LEU A 112 1.42 -6.70 -5.50
CA LEU A 112 1.24 -5.77 -4.39
C LEU A 112 -0.24 -5.66 -4.01
N ALA A 113 -1.11 -5.28 -4.94
CA ALA A 113 -2.51 -5.00 -4.69
C ALA A 113 -3.26 -6.21 -4.11
N PHE A 114 -3.03 -7.43 -4.62
CA PHE A 114 -3.67 -8.64 -4.10
C PHE A 114 -3.11 -9.11 -2.76
N SER A 115 -1.84 -8.83 -2.47
CA SER A 115 -1.23 -9.21 -1.18
C SER A 115 -1.82 -8.44 0.01
N LEU A 116 -2.30 -7.20 -0.19
CA LEU A 116 -2.79 -6.32 0.88
C LEU A 116 -4.05 -6.86 1.58
N PRO A 117 -5.16 -7.16 0.87
CA PRO A 117 -6.34 -7.73 1.52
C PRO A 117 -6.07 -9.11 2.15
N LEU A 118 -5.15 -9.91 1.57
CA LEU A 118 -4.75 -11.20 2.15
C LEU A 118 -3.99 -11.02 3.47
N LEU A 119 -3.06 -10.08 3.52
CA LEU A 119 -2.32 -9.69 4.73
C LEU A 119 -3.28 -9.21 5.82
N MET A 120 -4.17 -8.27 5.50
CA MET A 120 -5.16 -7.74 6.44
C MET A 120 -6.12 -8.83 6.94
N ARG A 121 -6.51 -9.77 6.07
CA ARG A 121 -7.32 -10.92 6.45
C ARG A 121 -6.59 -11.80 7.46
N GLN A 122 -5.30 -12.13 7.22
CA GLN A 122 -4.52 -12.95 8.16
C GLN A 122 -4.40 -12.27 9.53
N PHE A 123 -4.11 -10.97 9.56
CA PHE A 123 -4.10 -10.19 10.79
C PHE A 123 -5.46 -10.23 11.50
N THR A 124 -6.55 -9.98 10.78
CA THR A 124 -7.91 -9.93 11.36
C THR A 124 -8.31 -11.26 11.98
N ILE A 125 -7.94 -12.40 11.36
CA ILE A 125 -8.21 -13.73 11.90
C ILE A 125 -7.51 -13.91 13.27
N THR A 126 -6.27 -13.45 13.43
CA THR A 126 -5.55 -13.57 14.71
C THR A 126 -6.12 -12.68 15.82
N GLN A 127 -6.97 -11.72 15.46
CA GLN A 127 -7.66 -10.84 16.41
C GLN A 127 -9.05 -11.35 16.80
N THR A 128 -9.52 -12.50 16.27
CA THR A 128 -10.82 -13.08 16.60
C THR A 128 -10.91 -13.33 18.13
N GLY A 129 -12.03 -12.90 18.72
CA GLY A 129 -12.24 -12.97 20.17
C GLY A 129 -11.59 -11.85 20.99
N LYS A 130 -10.76 -10.98 20.38
CA LYS A 130 -10.13 -9.85 21.07
C LYS A 130 -11.01 -8.58 21.00
N PRO A 131 -10.88 -7.64 21.94
CA PRO A 131 -11.76 -6.46 22.01
C PRO A 131 -11.83 -5.60 20.75
N ARG A 132 -10.74 -5.56 19.97
CA ARG A 132 -10.62 -4.73 18.77
C ARG A 132 -10.94 -5.44 17.45
N TYR A 133 -11.42 -6.69 17.53
CA TYR A 133 -11.74 -7.48 16.34
C TYR A 133 -12.73 -6.77 15.39
N ARG A 134 -13.77 -6.12 15.95
CA ARG A 134 -14.77 -5.41 15.13
C ARG A 134 -14.16 -4.28 14.30
N LEU A 135 -13.21 -3.52 14.87
CA LEU A 135 -12.48 -2.48 14.15
C LEU A 135 -11.71 -3.07 12.97
N PHE A 136 -10.89 -4.08 13.21
CA PHE A 136 -10.06 -4.68 12.16
C PHE A 136 -10.88 -5.38 11.08
N ARG A 137 -12.00 -5.98 11.45
CA ARG A 137 -12.96 -6.55 10.49
C ARG A 137 -13.62 -5.46 9.64
N GLY A 138 -13.95 -4.31 10.22
CA GLY A 138 -14.47 -3.14 9.50
C GLY A 138 -13.45 -2.61 8.48
N LEU A 139 -12.19 -2.44 8.89
CA LEU A 139 -11.11 -2.00 8.02
C LEU A 139 -10.81 -3.00 6.89
N LEU A 140 -10.87 -4.31 7.17
CA LEU A 140 -10.74 -5.34 6.12
C LEU A 140 -11.88 -5.23 5.10
N ARG A 141 -13.11 -5.00 5.53
CA ARG A 141 -14.25 -4.80 4.62
C ARG A 141 -14.09 -3.53 3.78
N LEU A 142 -13.65 -2.44 4.41
CA LEU A 142 -13.33 -1.19 3.71
C LEU A 142 -12.30 -1.44 2.61
N GLU A 143 -11.20 -2.13 2.93
CA GLU A 143 -10.18 -2.50 1.95
C GLU A 143 -10.75 -3.33 0.81
N GLN A 144 -11.57 -4.33 1.09
CA GLN A 144 -12.20 -5.17 0.06
C GLN A 144 -13.10 -4.35 -0.86
N VAL A 145 -13.85 -3.39 -0.31
CA VAL A 145 -14.70 -2.49 -1.10
C VAL A 145 -13.84 -1.55 -1.95
N THR A 146 -12.85 -0.88 -1.36
CA THR A 146 -11.98 0.03 -2.09
C THR A 146 -11.16 -0.68 -3.15
N PHE A 147 -10.74 -1.92 -2.90
CA PHE A 147 -10.05 -2.79 -3.85
C PHE A 147 -10.95 -3.15 -5.05
N ILE A 148 -12.18 -3.63 -4.82
CA ILE A 148 -13.12 -4.00 -5.88
C ILE A 148 -13.49 -2.76 -6.71
N VAL A 149 -13.83 -1.66 -6.03
CA VAL A 149 -14.17 -0.40 -6.71
C VAL A 149 -12.96 0.11 -7.50
N GLY A 150 -11.77 0.11 -6.92
CA GLY A 150 -10.54 0.55 -7.59
C GLY A 150 -10.25 -0.24 -8.85
N ILE A 151 -10.29 -1.57 -8.79
CA ILE A 151 -10.13 -2.43 -9.98
C ILE A 151 -11.22 -2.15 -11.01
N GLY A 152 -12.49 -2.03 -10.58
CA GLY A 152 -13.59 -1.71 -11.46
C GLY A 152 -13.36 -0.38 -12.20
N LEU A 153 -12.99 0.66 -11.48
CA LEU A 153 -12.66 1.96 -12.07
C LEU A 153 -11.49 1.87 -13.04
N PHE A 154 -10.43 1.15 -12.68
CA PHE A 154 -9.26 0.99 -13.53
C PHE A 154 -9.57 0.25 -14.85
N ILE A 155 -10.42 -0.78 -14.80
CA ILE A 155 -10.74 -1.61 -15.98
C ILE A 155 -11.81 -0.96 -16.87
N PHE A 156 -12.87 -0.42 -16.25
CA PHE A 156 -14.08 -0.04 -16.99
C PHE A 156 -14.19 1.46 -17.31
N THR A 157 -13.36 2.31 -16.69
CA THR A 157 -13.48 3.75 -16.89
C THR A 157 -12.21 4.34 -17.50
N LYS A 158 -12.39 5.00 -18.66
CA LYS A 158 -11.36 5.86 -19.22
C LYS A 158 -11.46 7.23 -18.53
N GLY A 159 -10.38 7.71 -17.91
CA GLY A 159 -10.35 9.07 -17.34
C GLY A 159 -10.29 9.17 -15.82
N ILE A 160 -10.29 8.05 -15.08
CA ILE A 160 -10.13 8.02 -13.62
C ILE A 160 -9.16 6.92 -13.18
N ALA A 161 -8.20 6.60 -14.03
CA ALA A 161 -7.18 5.57 -13.75
C ALA A 161 -6.38 5.83 -12.45
N PRO A 162 -5.95 7.07 -12.12
CA PRO A 162 -5.25 7.34 -10.88
C PRO A 162 -6.07 7.03 -9.64
N LEU A 163 -7.37 7.35 -9.66
CA LEU A 163 -8.28 7.04 -8.55
C LEU A 163 -8.42 5.52 -8.38
N GLY A 164 -8.52 4.78 -9.49
CA GLY A 164 -8.59 3.31 -9.47
C GLY A 164 -7.37 2.68 -8.81
N GLU A 165 -6.17 3.20 -9.06
CA GLU A 165 -4.94 2.72 -8.42
C GLU A 165 -4.79 3.21 -6.95
N ALA A 166 -5.30 4.40 -6.62
CA ALA A 166 -5.18 4.96 -5.28
C ALA A 166 -6.12 4.30 -4.26
N LEU A 167 -7.33 3.91 -4.64
CA LEU A 167 -8.36 3.40 -3.73
C LEU A 167 -7.92 2.18 -2.91
N PRO A 168 -7.29 1.13 -3.48
CA PRO A 168 -6.78 0.01 -2.70
C PRO A 168 -5.72 0.44 -1.67
N ALA A 169 -4.87 1.40 -2.02
CA ALA A 169 -3.85 1.91 -1.12
C ALA A 169 -4.46 2.68 0.07
N VAL A 170 -5.56 3.39 -0.12
CA VAL A 170 -6.25 4.14 0.96
C VAL A 170 -6.73 3.20 2.06
N GLY A 171 -7.43 2.11 1.72
CA GLY A 171 -7.93 1.15 2.69
C GLY A 171 -6.81 0.52 3.51
N TYR A 172 -5.75 0.09 2.85
CA TYR A 172 -4.55 -0.47 3.49
C TYR A 172 -3.85 0.54 4.40
N HIS A 173 -3.66 1.78 3.96
CA HIS A 173 -2.99 2.80 4.75
C HIS A 173 -3.79 3.20 6.00
N LEU A 174 -5.11 3.27 5.89
CA LEU A 174 -5.99 3.46 7.07
C LEU A 174 -5.85 2.32 8.06
N TRP A 175 -5.74 1.07 7.58
CA TRP A 175 -5.47 -0.08 8.43
C TRP A 175 -4.10 0.03 9.13
N ILE A 176 -3.01 0.41 8.44
CA ILE A 176 -1.69 0.63 9.06
C ILE A 176 -1.78 1.65 10.19
N ILE A 177 -2.43 2.80 9.93
CA ILE A 177 -2.59 3.88 10.91
C ILE A 177 -3.37 3.37 12.13
N ALA A 178 -4.48 2.67 11.91
CA ALA A 178 -5.29 2.13 12.98
C ALA A 178 -4.51 1.11 13.83
N VAL A 179 -3.80 0.17 13.20
CA VAL A 179 -2.95 -0.80 13.91
C VAL A 179 -1.87 -0.09 14.72
N ALA A 180 -1.22 0.93 14.14
CA ALA A 180 -0.21 1.72 14.84
C ALA A 180 -0.78 2.47 16.05
N ILE A 181 -1.98 3.06 15.95
CA ILE A 181 -2.61 3.82 17.04
C ILE A 181 -3.04 2.90 18.18
N VAL A 182 -3.67 1.76 17.85
CA VAL A 182 -4.29 0.88 18.86
C VAL A 182 -3.33 -0.18 19.39
N ALA A 183 -2.09 -0.24 18.92
CA ALA A 183 -1.10 -1.18 19.42
C ALA A 183 -0.88 -0.99 20.92
N PRO A 184 -0.77 -2.07 21.71
CA PRO A 184 -0.43 -1.97 23.13
C PRO A 184 0.88 -1.21 23.31
N SER A 185 0.96 -0.41 24.36
CA SER A 185 2.22 0.24 24.73
C SER A 185 3.21 -0.81 25.27
N ARG A 186 4.51 -0.48 25.26
CA ARG A 186 5.52 -1.36 25.92
C ARG A 186 5.26 -1.62 27.40
N ARG A 187 4.41 -0.77 28.04
CA ARG A 187 4.04 -0.91 29.44
C ARG A 187 2.92 -1.92 29.66
N ASP A 188 2.24 -2.31 28.58
CA ASP A 188 1.09 -3.23 28.62
C ASP A 188 1.50 -4.68 28.21
N LEU A 189 2.78 -4.89 27.90
CA LEU A 189 3.43 -6.17 27.56
C LEU A 189 4.37 -6.62 28.71
#